data_5accf848ff0904d1c022decf9a605f6d
#
_entry.id   5accf848ff0904d1c022decf9a605f6d
#
_cell.length_a   1.000
_cell.length_b   1.000
_cell.length_c   1.000
_cell.angle_alpha   90.00
_cell.angle_beta   90.00
_cell.angle_gamma   90.00
#
_symmetry.space_group_name_H-M   'P 1'
#
loop_
_entity.id
_entity.type
_entity.pdbx_description
1 polymer ?
#
loop_
_entity_poly.entity_id
_entity_poly.type
_entity_poly.pdbx_seq_one_letter_code
_entity_poly.pdbx_strand_id
1 'polypeptide(L)'
;LESSGLYVNRDKFIGKIKHIDDDNLTYTNYNIFTLTGRPSNAFGGTNYAALGKADGSRQCFVSRFTDGVLYQFDYDAFHIRIVADLLRYELPSTSVHMWLAQQYFNVPEVTNEQYNESKQISFTNLYGSSVNDSETIDFFSRTYEFRRLLWASAQKNNMIKSPYTNRKILLENITDVSETKIFNYLLQLLETEHNISSIHSIMKYMNQLKSKMILYTYDSFLFDVHPDEIEHMKEIKSILEESGKYPVRVEKGLTYHSLS
;
A
#
# COMPACT_ATOMS: atom_id res chain seq x y z
N LEU A 1 7.57 -6.81 13.81
CA LEU A 1 8.01 -6.22 12.55
C LEU A 1 9.26 -5.35 12.76
N GLU A 2 9.22 -4.35 13.63
CA GLU A 2 10.37 -3.45 13.86
C GLU A 2 11.64 -4.20 14.29
N SER A 3 11.50 -5.29 15.04
CA SER A 3 12.64 -6.13 15.46
C SER A 3 13.18 -7.07 14.38
N SER A 4 12.52 -7.18 13.23
CA SER A 4 12.95 -8.10 12.16
C SER A 4 14.21 -7.62 11.44
N GLY A 5 14.37 -6.31 11.28
CA GLY A 5 15.49 -5.68 10.60
C GLY A 5 15.59 -6.02 9.10
N LEU A 6 16.22 -5.12 8.36
CA LEU A 6 16.58 -5.31 6.95
C LEU A 6 18.09 -5.54 6.87
N TYR A 7 18.52 -6.59 6.19
CA TYR A 7 19.95 -6.89 6.04
C TYR A 7 20.57 -6.04 4.93
N VAL A 8 21.73 -5.44 5.24
CA VAL A 8 22.43 -4.47 4.40
C VAL A 8 23.77 -5.03 3.95
N ASN A 9 23.95 -5.14 2.64
CA ASN A 9 25.27 -5.38 2.05
C ASN A 9 26.05 -4.06 2.03
N ARG A 10 27.08 -3.93 2.88
CA ARG A 10 27.89 -2.72 3.02
C ARG A 10 28.82 -2.43 1.83
N ASP A 11 29.01 -3.40 0.93
CA ASP A 11 29.79 -3.19 -0.30
C ASP A 11 29.02 -2.37 -1.35
N LYS A 12 27.74 -2.13 -1.10
CA LYS A 12 26.87 -1.30 -1.93
C LYS A 12 26.71 0.11 -1.36
N PHE A 13 26.11 1.01 -2.12
CA PHE A 13 25.84 2.37 -1.66
C PHE A 13 24.88 2.41 -0.48
N ILE A 14 25.36 2.81 0.68
CA ILE A 14 24.60 2.86 1.95
C ILE A 14 24.38 4.28 2.49
N GLY A 15 24.71 5.30 1.73
CA GLY A 15 24.77 6.70 2.22
C GLY A 15 23.45 7.27 2.76
N LYS A 16 22.30 6.66 2.42
CA LYS A 16 20.98 7.05 2.93
C LYS A 16 20.48 6.18 4.08
N ILE A 17 21.22 5.12 4.42
CA ILE A 17 20.82 4.16 5.43
C ILE A 17 21.35 4.61 6.78
N LYS A 18 20.49 4.62 7.78
CA LYS A 18 20.83 5.05 9.14
C LYS A 18 20.85 3.85 10.08
N HIS A 19 21.73 3.91 11.08
CA HIS A 19 21.75 2.97 12.19
C HIS A 19 21.88 1.50 11.78
N ILE A 20 22.94 1.18 11.00
CA ILE A 20 23.29 -0.21 10.66
C ILE A 20 24.08 -0.78 11.86
N ASP A 21 23.61 -1.88 12.44
CA ASP A 21 24.26 -2.56 13.55
C ASP A 21 25.44 -3.46 13.11
N ASP A 22 26.08 -4.13 14.08
CA ASP A 22 27.23 -4.99 13.83
C ASP A 22 26.88 -6.26 13.03
N ASP A 23 25.62 -6.69 13.06
CA ASP A 23 25.08 -7.81 12.28
C ASP A 23 24.63 -7.38 10.87
N ASN A 24 24.94 -6.16 10.44
CA ASN A 24 24.51 -5.56 9.19
C ASN A 24 22.99 -5.39 9.04
N LEU A 25 22.28 -5.26 10.15
CA LEU A 25 20.85 -5.00 10.13
C LEU A 25 20.57 -3.51 10.35
N THR A 26 19.55 -3.02 9.69
CA THR A 26 18.92 -1.73 9.97
C THR A 26 17.43 -1.94 10.23
N TYR A 27 16.88 -1.15 11.13
CA TYR A 27 15.53 -1.37 11.63
C TYR A 27 14.58 -0.27 11.20
N THR A 28 13.33 -0.66 11.05
CA THR A 28 12.25 0.27 10.77
C THR A 28 11.75 0.84 12.09
N ASN A 29 11.57 2.16 12.16
CA ASN A 29 10.85 2.82 13.24
C ASN A 29 9.54 3.38 12.71
N TYR A 30 8.42 2.90 13.22
CA TYR A 30 7.11 3.35 12.79
C TYR A 30 6.54 4.39 13.74
N ASN A 31 6.17 5.54 13.19
CA ASN A 31 5.26 6.45 13.89
C ASN A 31 3.82 6.02 13.59
N ILE A 32 3.16 5.44 14.57
CA ILE A 32 1.76 4.99 14.50
C ILE A 32 0.77 6.07 14.97
N PHE A 33 1.27 7.19 15.53
CA PHE A 33 0.45 8.29 16.05
C PHE A 33 0.06 9.28 14.95
N THR A 34 -0.46 8.76 13.85
CA THR A 34 -1.04 9.55 12.75
C THR A 34 -2.56 9.55 12.87
N LEU A 35 -3.22 10.59 12.36
CA LEU A 35 -4.69 10.70 12.45
C LEU A 35 -5.42 9.49 11.85
N THR A 36 -4.93 8.99 10.73
CA THR A 36 -5.50 7.82 10.04
C THR A 36 -4.99 6.49 10.60
N GLY A 37 -3.97 6.54 11.47
CA GLY A 37 -3.23 5.36 11.92
C GLY A 37 -2.28 4.77 10.88
N ARG A 38 -2.21 5.34 9.66
CA ARG A 38 -1.29 4.91 8.61
C ARG A 38 0.14 5.16 9.07
N PRO A 39 0.95 4.12 9.34
CA PRO A 39 2.27 4.30 9.90
C PRO A 39 3.20 5.01 8.91
N SER A 40 4.03 5.92 9.41
CA SER A 40 5.17 6.42 8.67
C SER A 40 6.45 5.79 9.22
N ASN A 41 7.39 5.45 8.36
CA ASN A 41 8.65 4.82 8.73
C ASN A 41 9.85 5.78 8.73
N ALA A 42 9.59 7.06 8.98
CA ALA A 42 10.62 8.11 9.02
C ALA A 42 10.97 8.59 10.43
N PHE A 43 10.43 7.97 11.46
CA PHE A 43 10.53 8.41 12.86
C PHE A 43 11.95 8.23 13.41
N GLY A 44 12.85 9.14 13.06
CA GLY A 44 14.25 9.11 13.48
C GLY A 44 15.16 8.14 12.71
N GLY A 45 14.60 7.24 11.89
CA GLY A 45 15.32 6.22 11.13
C GLY A 45 15.43 6.51 9.63
N THR A 46 15.69 5.46 8.86
CA THR A 46 15.68 5.51 7.39
C THR A 46 14.24 5.64 6.90
N ASN A 47 13.97 6.61 6.01
CA ASN A 47 12.68 6.74 5.35
C ASN A 47 12.62 5.80 4.13
N TYR A 48 12.17 4.58 4.35
CA TYR A 48 12.11 3.55 3.30
C TYR A 48 11.15 3.90 2.17
N ALA A 49 10.05 4.62 2.47
CA ALA A 49 9.09 5.06 1.46
C ALA A 49 9.69 6.08 0.47
N ALA A 50 10.72 6.81 0.91
CA ALA A 50 11.41 7.81 0.09
C ALA A 50 12.70 7.29 -0.58
N LEU A 51 13.06 6.01 -0.41
CA LEU A 51 14.20 5.43 -1.11
C LEU A 51 13.88 5.27 -2.60
N GLY A 52 14.59 6.05 -3.43
CA GLY A 52 14.42 6.01 -4.88
C GLY A 52 14.89 4.70 -5.50
N LYS A 53 14.24 4.30 -6.60
CA LYS A 53 14.72 3.15 -7.40
C LYS A 53 15.97 3.54 -8.20
N ALA A 54 16.02 4.77 -8.71
CA ALA A 54 17.06 5.23 -9.62
C ALA A 54 18.42 5.55 -8.96
N ASP A 55 18.44 5.83 -7.65
CA ASP A 55 19.66 6.29 -6.95
C ASP A 55 20.52 5.15 -6.38
N GLY A 56 20.16 3.90 -6.64
CA GLY A 56 20.91 2.73 -6.19
C GLY A 56 20.78 2.38 -4.71
N SER A 57 20.11 3.22 -3.90
CA SER A 57 20.00 2.99 -2.44
C SER A 57 19.26 1.72 -2.08
N ARG A 58 18.41 1.18 -2.98
CA ARG A 58 17.73 -0.11 -2.76
C ARG A 58 18.60 -1.33 -3.04
N GLN A 59 19.75 -1.17 -3.71
CA GLN A 59 20.63 -2.28 -4.06
C GLN A 59 21.34 -2.90 -2.85
N CYS A 60 21.50 -2.13 -1.77
CA CYS A 60 22.17 -2.62 -0.56
C CYS A 60 21.30 -3.57 0.27
N PHE A 61 19.98 -3.58 0.10
CA PHE A 61 19.10 -4.49 0.83
C PHE A 61 19.02 -5.84 0.12
N VAL A 62 19.47 -6.87 0.80
CA VAL A 62 19.53 -8.26 0.31
C VAL A 62 18.98 -9.19 1.37
N SER A 63 18.78 -10.47 1.05
CA SER A 63 18.43 -11.47 2.04
C SER A 63 19.58 -11.70 3.04
N ARG A 64 19.24 -11.90 4.32
CA ARG A 64 20.18 -12.33 5.36
C ARG A 64 20.57 -13.82 5.26
N PHE A 65 19.82 -14.59 4.48
CA PHE A 65 20.02 -16.01 4.32
C PHE A 65 20.89 -16.30 3.10
N THR A 66 21.80 -17.27 3.19
CA THR A 66 22.50 -17.81 2.02
C THR A 66 21.44 -18.36 1.06
N ASP A 67 21.53 -17.99 -0.21
CA ASP A 67 20.55 -18.32 -1.26
C ASP A 67 19.11 -17.88 -0.96
N GLY A 68 18.91 -17.01 0.04
CA GLY A 68 17.63 -16.39 0.35
C GLY A 68 17.23 -15.35 -0.68
N VAL A 69 15.95 -14.98 -0.68
CA VAL A 69 15.37 -14.03 -1.62
C VAL A 69 14.46 -13.04 -0.90
N LEU A 70 14.31 -11.87 -1.49
CA LEU A 70 13.30 -10.90 -1.07
C LEU A 70 12.02 -11.12 -1.87
N TYR A 71 10.89 -11.05 -1.18
CA TYR A 71 9.55 -11.05 -1.78
C TYR A 71 8.84 -9.76 -1.42
N GLN A 72 8.23 -9.12 -2.41
CA GLN A 72 7.35 -7.98 -2.21
C GLN A 72 5.94 -8.34 -2.65
N PHE A 73 4.98 -8.00 -1.80
CA PHE A 73 3.55 -8.06 -2.11
C PHE A 73 3.03 -6.63 -2.12
N ASP A 74 2.33 -6.25 -3.18
CA ASP A 74 1.84 -4.90 -3.42
C ASP A 74 0.39 -4.97 -3.91
N TYR A 75 -0.55 -4.33 -3.22
CA TYR A 75 -1.94 -4.38 -3.62
C TYR A 75 -2.17 -3.71 -4.97
N ASP A 76 -2.93 -4.36 -5.84
CA ASP A 76 -3.34 -3.77 -7.12
C ASP A 76 -4.46 -2.76 -6.91
N ALA A 77 -4.16 -1.48 -7.15
CA ALA A 77 -5.11 -0.36 -7.08
C ALA A 77 -5.92 -0.31 -5.76
N PHE A 78 -5.25 -0.49 -4.62
CA PHE A 78 -5.89 -0.77 -3.33
C PHE A 78 -6.98 0.22 -2.95
N HIS A 79 -6.73 1.54 -3.01
CA HIS A 79 -7.76 2.54 -2.68
C HIS A 79 -8.96 2.49 -3.64
N ILE A 80 -8.76 2.20 -4.92
CA ILE A 80 -9.86 2.02 -5.88
C ILE A 80 -10.71 0.80 -5.47
N ARG A 81 -10.09 -0.30 -5.05
CA ARG A 81 -10.79 -1.49 -4.58
C ARG A 81 -11.52 -1.27 -3.24
N ILE A 82 -10.93 -0.50 -2.34
CA ILE A 82 -11.62 -0.09 -1.09
C ILE A 82 -12.89 0.72 -1.42
N VAL A 83 -12.81 1.65 -2.38
CA VAL A 83 -13.97 2.41 -2.82
C VAL A 83 -15.01 1.51 -3.48
N ALA A 84 -14.58 0.59 -4.34
CA ALA A 84 -15.48 -0.37 -4.97
C ALA A 84 -16.23 -1.23 -3.93
N ASP A 85 -15.54 -1.68 -2.87
CA ASP A 85 -16.17 -2.38 -1.75
C ASP A 85 -17.22 -1.52 -1.02
N LEU A 86 -16.89 -0.27 -0.71
CA LEU A 86 -17.83 0.68 -0.09
C LEU A 86 -19.08 0.92 -0.96
N LEU A 87 -18.89 1.00 -2.28
CA LEU A 87 -19.97 1.21 -3.26
C LEU A 87 -20.69 -0.07 -3.66
N ARG A 88 -20.21 -1.24 -3.26
CA ARG A 88 -20.64 -2.56 -3.77
C ARG A 88 -20.57 -2.59 -5.30
N TYR A 89 -19.47 -2.07 -5.85
CA TYR A 89 -19.19 -2.00 -7.27
C TYR A 89 -18.26 -3.14 -7.67
N GLU A 90 -18.61 -3.88 -8.71
CA GLU A 90 -17.78 -5.00 -9.19
C GLU A 90 -16.66 -4.48 -10.09
N LEU A 91 -15.43 -4.65 -9.66
CA LEU A 91 -14.22 -4.44 -10.43
C LEU A 91 -13.68 -5.75 -10.96
N PRO A 92 -12.93 -5.75 -12.08
CA PRO A 92 -12.31 -6.98 -12.57
C PRO A 92 -11.31 -7.53 -11.55
N SER A 93 -11.17 -8.87 -11.50
CA SER A 93 -10.14 -9.55 -10.71
C SER A 93 -8.72 -9.36 -11.24
N THR A 94 -8.62 -8.94 -12.50
CA THR A 94 -7.36 -8.56 -13.17
C THR A 94 -6.93 -7.14 -12.81
N SER A 95 -5.87 -6.61 -13.43
CA SER A 95 -5.40 -5.24 -13.17
C SER A 95 -6.50 -4.21 -13.44
N VAL A 96 -6.88 -3.49 -12.37
CA VAL A 96 -7.86 -2.40 -12.45
C VAL A 96 -7.35 -1.26 -13.34
N HIS A 97 -6.06 -0.94 -13.27
CA HIS A 97 -5.51 0.11 -14.11
C HIS A 97 -5.52 -0.23 -15.59
N MET A 98 -5.36 -1.52 -15.94
CA MET A 98 -5.51 -1.98 -17.32
C MET A 98 -6.95 -1.85 -17.81
N TRP A 99 -7.90 -2.29 -16.98
CA TRP A 99 -9.34 -2.15 -17.27
C TRP A 99 -9.75 -0.67 -17.41
N LEU A 100 -9.29 0.20 -16.52
CA LEU A 100 -9.55 1.64 -16.61
C LEU A 100 -8.96 2.24 -17.89
N ALA A 101 -7.74 1.86 -18.28
CA ALA A 101 -7.14 2.30 -19.53
C ALA A 101 -7.97 1.90 -20.75
N GLN A 102 -8.45 0.65 -20.78
CA GLN A 102 -9.36 0.21 -21.84
C GLN A 102 -10.63 1.06 -21.94
N GLN A 103 -11.19 1.45 -20.77
CA GLN A 103 -12.37 2.32 -20.74
C GLN A 103 -12.06 3.75 -21.20
N TYR A 104 -10.98 4.36 -20.68
CA TYR A 104 -10.61 5.75 -21.02
C TYR A 104 -10.27 5.93 -22.49
N PHE A 105 -9.54 4.99 -23.07
CA PHE A 105 -9.06 5.08 -24.45
C PHE A 105 -9.93 4.33 -25.46
N ASN A 106 -10.97 3.62 -24.99
CA ASN A 106 -11.85 2.78 -25.81
C ASN A 106 -11.06 1.82 -26.73
N VAL A 107 -10.07 1.11 -26.16
CA VAL A 107 -9.20 0.18 -26.88
C VAL A 107 -9.20 -1.19 -26.20
N PRO A 108 -9.12 -2.30 -26.97
CA PRO A 108 -9.01 -3.64 -26.39
C PRO A 108 -7.59 -3.94 -25.87
N GLU A 109 -6.56 -3.38 -26.49
CA GLU A 109 -5.16 -3.52 -26.13
C GLU A 109 -4.60 -2.16 -25.70
N VAL A 110 -3.90 -2.15 -24.56
CA VAL A 110 -3.41 -0.94 -23.90
C VAL A 110 -1.90 -0.88 -24.03
N THR A 111 -1.38 0.24 -24.53
CA THR A 111 0.06 0.52 -24.54
C THR A 111 0.56 0.91 -23.13
N ASN A 112 1.88 0.85 -22.92
CA ASN A 112 2.48 1.29 -21.66
C ASN A 112 2.22 2.77 -21.36
N GLU A 113 2.17 3.61 -22.38
CA GLU A 113 1.86 5.04 -22.26
C GLU A 113 0.41 5.23 -21.78
N GLN A 114 -0.55 4.60 -22.45
CA GLN A 114 -1.95 4.60 -22.05
C GLN A 114 -2.17 4.05 -20.63
N TYR A 115 -1.45 3.00 -20.26
CA TYR A 115 -1.50 2.45 -18.91
C TYR A 115 -1.03 3.47 -17.86
N ASN A 116 0.10 4.15 -18.11
CA ASN A 116 0.62 5.17 -17.21
C ASN A 116 -0.28 6.40 -17.15
N GLU A 117 -0.82 6.84 -18.28
CA GLU A 117 -1.77 7.94 -18.35
C GLU A 117 -3.06 7.61 -17.61
N SER A 118 -3.60 6.40 -17.78
CA SER A 118 -4.80 5.95 -17.05
C SER A 118 -4.61 5.97 -15.53
N LYS A 119 -3.42 5.67 -15.03
CA LYS A 119 -3.11 5.82 -13.60
C LYS A 119 -3.23 7.28 -13.16
N GLN A 120 -2.66 8.21 -13.90
CA GLN A 120 -2.73 9.64 -13.57
C GLN A 120 -4.18 10.14 -13.60
N ILE A 121 -4.94 9.77 -14.64
CA ILE A 121 -6.38 10.10 -14.73
C ILE A 121 -7.13 9.53 -13.53
N SER A 122 -6.89 8.26 -13.20
CA SER A 122 -7.55 7.60 -12.09
C SER A 122 -7.21 8.23 -10.74
N PHE A 123 -5.94 8.60 -10.51
CA PHE A 123 -5.54 9.34 -9.31
C PHE A 123 -6.19 10.71 -9.24
N THR A 124 -6.28 11.42 -10.35
CA THR A 124 -6.96 12.72 -10.42
C THR A 124 -8.45 12.56 -10.10
N ASN A 125 -9.12 11.56 -10.66
CA ASN A 125 -10.52 11.28 -10.38
C ASN A 125 -10.75 10.81 -8.94
N LEU A 126 -9.83 10.05 -8.35
CA LEU A 126 -9.97 9.56 -6.98
C LEU A 126 -9.72 10.65 -5.95
N TYR A 127 -8.67 11.48 -6.13
CA TYR A 127 -8.18 12.43 -5.13
C TYR A 127 -8.34 13.89 -5.50
N GLY A 128 -8.69 14.20 -6.76
CA GLY A 128 -8.87 15.57 -7.23
C GLY A 128 -10.15 16.23 -6.72
N SER A 129 -10.20 17.54 -6.89
CA SER A 129 -11.33 18.38 -6.46
C SER A 129 -12.44 18.52 -7.51
N SER A 130 -12.16 18.18 -8.76
CA SER A 130 -13.12 18.30 -9.87
C SER A 130 -13.09 17.09 -10.78
N VAL A 131 -14.25 16.71 -11.31
CA VAL A 131 -14.40 15.74 -12.38
C VAL A 131 -14.88 16.48 -13.62
N ASN A 132 -14.31 16.20 -14.76
CA ASN A 132 -14.90 16.57 -16.04
C ASN A 132 -16.10 15.63 -16.29
N ASP A 133 -17.31 16.15 -16.14
CA ASP A 133 -18.57 15.38 -16.19
C ASP A 133 -18.80 14.63 -17.51
N SER A 134 -18.11 14.99 -18.59
CA SER A 134 -18.43 14.50 -19.93
C SER A 134 -17.81 13.15 -20.31
N GLU A 135 -16.83 12.64 -19.55
CA GLU A 135 -16.07 11.41 -19.89
C GLU A 135 -15.86 10.49 -18.69
N THR A 136 -16.67 10.63 -17.65
CA THR A 136 -16.43 9.91 -16.38
C THR A 136 -17.01 8.51 -16.43
N ILE A 137 -16.16 7.52 -16.18
CA ILE A 137 -16.58 6.12 -15.97
C ILE A 137 -17.57 6.07 -14.80
N ASP A 138 -18.66 5.26 -14.92
CA ASP A 138 -19.72 5.11 -13.91
C ASP A 138 -19.17 4.90 -12.48
N PHE A 139 -18.09 4.15 -12.34
CA PHE A 139 -17.38 3.98 -11.07
C PHE A 139 -17.00 5.31 -10.41
N PHE A 140 -16.43 6.25 -11.16
CA PHE A 140 -16.01 7.55 -10.61
C PHE A 140 -17.20 8.48 -10.37
N SER A 141 -18.26 8.42 -11.18
CA SER A 141 -19.50 9.14 -10.92
C SER A 141 -20.10 8.76 -9.57
N ARG A 142 -20.19 7.46 -9.28
CA ARG A 142 -20.65 6.96 -7.97
C ARG A 142 -19.69 7.30 -6.83
N THR A 143 -18.38 7.28 -7.08
CA THR A 143 -17.37 7.71 -6.11
C THR A 143 -17.57 9.16 -5.70
N TYR A 144 -17.92 10.02 -6.65
CA TYR A 144 -18.23 11.43 -6.41
C TYR A 144 -19.45 11.62 -5.54
N GLU A 145 -20.54 10.94 -5.88
CA GLU A 145 -21.75 10.99 -5.08
C GLU A 145 -21.48 10.53 -3.64
N PHE A 146 -20.74 9.43 -3.49
CA PHE A 146 -20.32 8.93 -2.20
C PHE A 146 -19.49 9.96 -1.41
N ARG A 147 -18.54 10.64 -2.06
CA ARG A 147 -17.71 11.68 -1.43
C ARG A 147 -18.57 12.84 -0.91
N ARG A 148 -19.55 13.31 -1.68
CA ARG A 148 -20.49 14.36 -1.25
C ARG A 148 -21.32 13.95 -0.04
N LEU A 149 -21.81 12.71 -0.04
CA LEU A 149 -22.56 12.15 1.11
C LEU A 149 -21.67 12.01 2.34
N LEU A 150 -20.45 11.52 2.18
CA LEU A 150 -19.46 11.43 3.24
C LEU A 150 -19.14 12.81 3.82
N TRP A 151 -18.94 13.81 2.98
CA TRP A 151 -18.71 15.20 3.39
C TRP A 151 -19.86 15.73 4.24
N ALA A 152 -21.09 15.63 3.75
CA ALA A 152 -22.28 16.06 4.47
C ALA A 152 -22.44 15.34 5.82
N SER A 153 -22.19 14.02 5.85
CA SER A 153 -22.21 13.21 7.07
C SER A 153 -21.11 13.65 8.07
N ALA A 154 -19.90 13.88 7.56
CA ALA A 154 -18.76 14.29 8.40
C ALA A 154 -19.00 15.67 9.04
N GLN A 155 -19.51 16.62 8.28
CA GLN A 155 -19.87 17.93 8.81
C GLN A 155 -20.98 17.86 9.87
N LYS A 156 -22.02 17.06 9.62
CA LYS A 156 -23.12 16.88 10.58
C LYS A 156 -22.68 16.24 11.90
N ASN A 157 -21.77 15.27 11.83
CA ASN A 157 -21.35 14.47 12.99
C ASN A 157 -20.02 14.94 13.58
N ASN A 158 -19.38 15.93 13.00
CA ASN A 158 -18.04 16.44 13.35
C ASN A 158 -16.94 15.34 13.35
N MET A 159 -17.10 14.29 12.54
CA MET A 159 -16.16 13.17 12.49
C MET A 159 -16.24 12.39 11.18
N ILE A 160 -15.14 11.72 10.86
CA ILE A 160 -15.08 10.57 9.93
C ILE A 160 -15.16 9.31 10.78
N LYS A 161 -16.01 8.35 10.41
CA LYS A 161 -16.13 7.06 11.11
C LYS A 161 -15.88 5.92 10.13
N SER A 162 -15.12 4.91 10.58
CA SER A 162 -14.98 3.66 9.83
C SER A 162 -16.32 2.93 9.77
N PRO A 163 -16.73 2.40 8.60
CA PRO A 163 -17.91 1.52 8.51
C PRO A 163 -17.65 0.12 9.06
N TYR A 164 -16.40 -0.30 9.27
CA TYR A 164 -16.03 -1.67 9.67
C TYR A 164 -15.66 -1.79 11.15
N THR A 165 -15.14 -0.71 11.72
CA THR A 165 -14.68 -0.67 13.11
C THR A 165 -15.31 0.51 13.88
N ASN A 166 -14.94 0.66 15.14
CA ASN A 166 -15.34 1.82 15.94
C ASN A 166 -14.36 3.01 15.84
N ARG A 167 -13.36 2.94 14.96
CA ARG A 167 -12.40 4.03 14.79
C ARG A 167 -13.06 5.25 14.17
N LYS A 168 -12.66 6.39 14.67
CA LYS A 168 -13.16 7.70 14.21
C LYS A 168 -12.03 8.73 14.21
N ILE A 169 -12.14 9.72 13.33
CA ILE A 169 -11.26 10.89 13.26
C ILE A 169 -12.16 12.11 13.46
N LEU A 170 -11.90 12.90 14.50
CA LEU A 170 -12.63 14.14 14.76
C LEU A 170 -12.17 15.22 13.79
N LEU A 171 -13.08 16.03 13.26
CA LEU A 171 -12.74 17.08 12.30
C LEU A 171 -11.89 18.19 12.92
N GLU A 172 -12.02 18.42 14.22
CA GLU A 172 -11.20 19.40 14.97
C GLU A 172 -9.68 19.06 14.93
N ASN A 173 -9.34 17.79 14.70
CA ASN A 173 -7.95 17.33 14.57
C ASN A 173 -7.41 17.46 13.14
N ILE A 174 -8.22 17.91 12.19
CA ILE A 174 -7.86 18.05 10.78
C ILE A 174 -7.65 19.52 10.46
N THR A 175 -6.46 19.90 10.03
CA THR A 175 -6.20 21.23 9.48
C THR A 175 -6.77 21.35 8.06
N ASP A 176 -7.27 22.53 7.67
CA ASP A 176 -7.78 22.80 6.32
C ASP A 176 -8.76 21.72 5.81
N VAL A 177 -9.81 21.50 6.57
CA VAL A 177 -10.84 20.49 6.31
C VAL A 177 -11.49 20.74 4.93
N SER A 178 -11.48 19.71 4.09
CA SER A 178 -12.12 19.73 2.77
C SER A 178 -12.71 18.36 2.42
N GLU A 179 -13.61 18.33 1.45
CA GLU A 179 -14.22 17.07 0.98
C GLU A 179 -13.18 16.05 0.54
N THR A 180 -12.20 16.48 -0.27
CA THR A 180 -11.11 15.63 -0.74
C THR A 180 -10.25 15.09 0.41
N LYS A 181 -9.96 15.93 1.41
CA LYS A 181 -9.14 15.53 2.56
C LYS A 181 -9.87 14.52 3.45
N ILE A 182 -11.16 14.73 3.69
CA ILE A 182 -12.00 13.79 4.43
C ILE A 182 -12.05 12.43 3.73
N PHE A 183 -12.25 12.42 2.42
CA PHE A 183 -12.27 11.19 1.64
C PHE A 183 -10.92 10.46 1.70
N ASN A 184 -9.81 11.18 1.49
CA ASN A 184 -8.47 10.62 1.63
C ASN A 184 -8.22 10.02 3.01
N TYR A 185 -8.66 10.69 4.07
CA TYR A 185 -8.49 10.18 5.44
C TYR A 185 -9.32 8.94 5.71
N LEU A 186 -10.54 8.86 5.14
CA LEU A 186 -11.33 7.63 5.19
C LEU A 186 -10.59 6.47 4.50
N LEU A 187 -10.08 6.67 3.28
CA LEU A 187 -9.36 5.62 2.54
C LEU A 187 -8.12 5.15 3.30
N GLN A 188 -7.31 6.06 3.81
CA GLN A 188 -6.13 5.71 4.61
C GLN A 188 -6.49 5.01 5.92
N LEU A 189 -7.61 5.38 6.55
CA LEU A 189 -8.11 4.72 7.74
C LEU A 189 -8.47 3.26 7.43
N LEU A 190 -9.21 3.02 6.34
CA LEU A 190 -9.64 1.69 5.92
C LEU A 190 -8.47 0.83 5.43
N GLU A 191 -7.54 1.40 4.65
CA GLU A 191 -6.28 0.76 4.29
C GLU A 191 -5.55 0.26 5.54
N THR A 192 -5.40 1.13 6.54
CA THR A 192 -4.70 0.79 7.77
C THR A 192 -5.41 -0.31 8.55
N GLU A 193 -6.72 -0.27 8.66
CA GLU A 193 -7.51 -1.30 9.36
C GLU A 193 -7.35 -2.66 8.71
N HIS A 194 -7.45 -2.73 7.39
CA HIS A 194 -7.24 -3.96 6.63
C HIS A 194 -5.80 -4.48 6.81
N ASN A 195 -4.81 -3.62 6.61
CA ASN A 195 -3.41 -4.01 6.67
C ASN A 195 -2.98 -4.49 8.06
N ILE A 196 -3.46 -3.85 9.13
CA ILE A 196 -3.17 -4.31 10.51
C ILE A 196 -3.75 -5.70 10.76
N SER A 197 -4.96 -5.97 10.28
CA SER A 197 -5.58 -7.30 10.37
C SER A 197 -4.76 -8.35 9.61
N SER A 198 -4.35 -8.03 8.39
CA SER A 198 -3.50 -8.89 7.55
C SER A 198 -2.13 -9.13 8.20
N ILE A 199 -1.47 -8.07 8.70
CA ILE A 199 -0.18 -8.18 9.41
C ILE A 199 -0.31 -9.08 10.63
N HIS A 200 -1.38 -8.94 11.42
CA HIS A 200 -1.61 -9.81 12.58
C HIS A 200 -1.69 -11.30 12.18
N SER A 201 -2.45 -11.60 11.13
CA SER A 201 -2.60 -12.96 10.61
C SER A 201 -1.28 -13.51 10.04
N ILE A 202 -0.55 -12.69 9.29
CA ILE A 202 0.77 -13.04 8.75
C ILE A 202 1.78 -13.31 9.87
N MET A 203 1.87 -12.43 10.87
CA MET A 203 2.80 -12.61 11.98
C MET A 203 2.50 -13.86 12.79
N LYS A 204 1.22 -14.20 12.97
CA LYS A 204 0.80 -15.44 13.61
C LYS A 204 1.21 -16.67 12.79
N TYR A 205 1.00 -16.63 11.47
CA TYR A 205 1.39 -17.70 10.55
C TYR A 205 2.92 -17.89 10.52
N MET A 206 3.66 -16.80 10.46
CA MET A 206 5.14 -16.82 10.35
C MET A 206 5.86 -17.08 11.67
N ASN A 207 5.16 -17.24 12.79
CA ASN A 207 5.79 -17.29 14.12
C ASN A 207 6.87 -18.38 14.27
N GLN A 208 6.75 -19.49 13.53
CA GLN A 208 7.71 -20.61 13.58
C GLN A 208 8.65 -20.63 12.36
N LEU A 209 8.52 -19.69 11.43
CA LEU A 209 9.35 -19.63 10.24
C LEU A 209 10.65 -18.85 10.51
N LYS A 210 11.71 -19.22 9.80
CA LYS A 210 12.96 -18.46 9.73
C LYS A 210 12.76 -17.16 8.96
N SER A 211 11.99 -17.21 7.87
CA SER A 211 11.61 -16.05 7.06
C SER A 211 10.95 -14.96 7.88
N LYS A 212 11.17 -13.70 7.50
CA LYS A 212 10.68 -12.54 8.25
C LYS A 212 9.96 -11.56 7.36
N MET A 213 8.85 -10.98 7.83
CA MET A 213 8.36 -9.73 7.29
C MET A 213 9.24 -8.60 7.82
N ILE A 214 9.89 -7.86 6.92
CA ILE A 214 10.95 -6.90 7.28
C ILE A 214 10.56 -5.45 7.07
N LEU A 215 9.58 -5.18 6.18
CA LEU A 215 9.11 -3.83 5.93
C LEU A 215 7.63 -3.85 5.56
N TYR A 216 6.90 -2.86 6.07
CA TYR A 216 5.56 -2.49 5.66
C TYR A 216 5.56 -1.03 5.24
N THR A 217 5.11 -0.76 4.03
CA THR A 217 5.06 0.59 3.49
C THR A 217 3.75 0.79 2.73
N TYR A 218 2.77 1.37 3.39
CA TYR A 218 1.44 1.67 2.83
C TYR A 218 0.70 0.42 2.34
N ASP A 219 0.67 0.19 1.05
CA ASP A 219 0.03 -0.94 0.37
C ASP A 219 1.01 -2.07 0.02
N SER A 220 2.26 -1.99 0.52
CA SER A 220 3.35 -2.91 0.19
C SER A 220 3.95 -3.59 1.42
N PHE A 221 4.26 -4.89 1.28
CA PHE A 221 4.86 -5.73 2.30
C PHE A 221 6.11 -6.40 1.76
N LEU A 222 7.24 -6.25 2.46
CA LEU A 222 8.51 -6.84 2.07
C LEU A 222 8.91 -7.95 3.04
N PHE A 223 9.31 -9.08 2.49
CA PHE A 223 9.72 -10.28 3.22
C PHE A 223 11.14 -10.69 2.84
N ASP A 224 11.90 -11.12 3.84
CA ASP A 224 13.18 -11.78 3.69
C ASP A 224 12.96 -13.29 3.88
N VAL A 225 13.12 -14.06 2.81
CA VAL A 225 12.62 -15.44 2.71
C VAL A 225 13.76 -16.44 2.67
N HIS A 226 13.73 -17.38 3.61
CA HIS A 226 14.65 -18.52 3.64
C HIS A 226 14.39 -19.46 2.44
N PRO A 227 15.41 -20.04 1.79
CA PRO A 227 15.25 -20.90 0.60
C PRO A 227 14.25 -22.04 0.79
N ASP A 228 14.27 -22.70 1.96
CA ASP A 228 13.38 -23.83 2.27
C ASP A 228 11.92 -23.42 2.53
N GLU A 229 11.63 -22.14 2.61
CA GLU A 229 10.33 -21.61 3.04
C GLU A 229 9.59 -20.82 1.95
N ILE A 230 10.08 -20.87 0.71
CA ILE A 230 9.51 -20.14 -0.44
C ILE A 230 8.03 -20.49 -0.66
N GLU A 231 7.66 -21.75 -0.45
CA GLU A 231 6.28 -22.22 -0.65
C GLU A 231 5.27 -21.54 0.30
N HIS A 232 5.72 -21.10 1.50
CA HIS A 232 4.87 -20.39 2.45
C HIS A 232 4.41 -19.01 1.93
N MET A 233 5.07 -18.46 0.91
CA MET A 233 4.67 -17.19 0.30
C MET A 233 3.30 -17.28 -0.40
N LYS A 234 2.86 -18.47 -0.79
CA LYS A 234 1.52 -18.69 -1.32
C LYS A 234 0.43 -18.44 -0.27
N GLU A 235 0.67 -18.91 0.96
CA GLU A 235 -0.27 -18.69 2.07
C GLU A 235 -0.30 -17.22 2.48
N ILE A 236 0.87 -16.56 2.52
CA ILE A 236 0.94 -15.12 2.77
C ILE A 236 0.15 -14.34 1.72
N LYS A 237 0.28 -14.71 0.45
CA LYS A 237 -0.54 -14.14 -0.63
C LYS A 237 -2.03 -14.32 -0.36
N SER A 238 -2.46 -15.52 -0.01
CA SER A 238 -3.86 -15.84 0.30
C SER A 238 -4.41 -15.00 1.46
N ILE A 239 -3.61 -14.81 2.52
CA ILE A 239 -3.98 -13.97 3.66
C ILE A 239 -4.19 -12.52 3.21
N LEU A 240 -3.27 -11.97 2.41
CA LEU A 240 -3.34 -10.60 1.92
C LEU A 240 -4.55 -10.38 1.00
N GLU A 241 -4.82 -11.33 0.11
CA GLU A 241 -5.88 -11.22 -0.89
C GLU A 241 -7.30 -11.38 -0.32
N GLU A 242 -7.45 -11.81 0.93
CA GLU A 242 -8.77 -12.01 1.56
C GLU A 242 -9.76 -12.71 0.63
N SER A 243 -9.39 -13.94 0.20
CA SER A 243 -10.17 -14.74 -0.76
C SER A 243 -10.36 -14.08 -2.15
N GLY A 244 -9.41 -13.25 -2.56
CA GLY A 244 -9.40 -12.59 -3.87
C GLY A 244 -10.06 -11.21 -3.91
N LYS A 245 -10.52 -10.70 -2.77
CA LYS A 245 -11.12 -9.36 -2.67
C LYS A 245 -10.13 -8.25 -3.01
N TYR A 246 -8.89 -8.38 -2.55
CA TYR A 246 -7.81 -7.41 -2.74
C TYR A 246 -6.60 -8.07 -3.42
N PRO A 247 -6.61 -8.28 -4.73
CA PRO A 247 -5.48 -8.91 -5.43
C PRO A 247 -4.16 -8.21 -5.16
N VAL A 248 -3.08 -9.01 -4.98
CA VAL A 248 -1.73 -8.51 -4.82
C VAL A 248 -0.82 -8.94 -5.97
N ARG A 249 0.04 -8.03 -6.40
CA ARG A 249 1.19 -8.35 -7.25
C ARG A 249 2.29 -8.90 -6.37
N VAL A 250 2.98 -9.91 -6.89
CA VAL A 250 4.08 -10.55 -6.19
C VAL A 250 5.34 -10.39 -7.01
N GLU A 251 6.35 -9.80 -6.42
CA GLU A 251 7.67 -9.66 -7.02
C GLU A 251 8.69 -10.39 -6.15
N LYS A 252 9.70 -10.98 -6.79
CA LYS A 252 10.76 -11.71 -6.11
C LYS A 252 12.11 -11.32 -6.70
N GLY A 253 13.11 -11.12 -5.85
CA GLY A 253 14.42 -10.71 -6.30
C GLY A 253 15.51 -10.94 -5.28
N LEU A 254 16.77 -10.80 -5.70
CA LEU A 254 17.94 -10.92 -4.84
C LEU A 254 18.22 -9.63 -4.06
N THR A 255 17.70 -8.50 -4.52
CA THR A 255 17.84 -7.19 -3.87
C THR A 255 16.49 -6.48 -3.86
N TYR A 256 16.31 -5.51 -2.97
CA TYR A 256 15.11 -4.66 -2.97
C TYR A 256 14.99 -3.81 -4.25
N HIS A 257 16.11 -3.53 -4.92
CA HIS A 257 16.12 -2.84 -6.22
C HIS A 257 15.54 -3.67 -7.35
N SER A 258 15.74 -5.00 -7.31
CA SER A 258 15.23 -5.92 -8.36
C SER A 258 13.73 -6.23 -8.24
N LEU A 259 13.08 -5.70 -7.22
CA LEU A 259 11.62 -5.73 -7.03
C LEU A 259 11.04 -4.48 -7.66
N SER A 260 10.48 -4.55 -8.86
CA SER A 260 9.99 -3.35 -9.55
C SER A 260 9.02 -3.65 -10.68
#